data_f816daacbe3685c76f7365e9c91e61df
#
_entry.id   f816daacbe3685c76f7365e9c91e61df
#
_cell.length_a   1.000
_cell.length_b   1.000
_cell.length_c   1.000
_cell.angle_alpha   90.00
_cell.angle_beta   90.00
_cell.angle_gamma   90.00
#
_symmetry.space_group_name_H-M   'P 1'
#
loop_
_entity.id
_entity.type
_entity.pdbx_description
1 polymer ?
#
loop_
_entity_poly.entity_id
_entity_poly.type
_entity_poly.pdbx_seq_one_letter_code
_entity_poly.pdbx_strand_id
1 'polypeptide(L)'
;MNAFRLPVTHLSRVIVTSTHFKPEAHPVAQRLSDALKTLGIDVKLDLEGALSLMPDAVSADLVIVVGGDGTLLGAARRLVGAQVPTLGVNVGKLGFLASVSAEAAMAYLTSDGSPNWDIQPRMMLELCLKRRTGASLTRYALNDVTLSQGIKTRLLNLDMHIDHIFATQYWADGVVIATPTGSTAYALSLGGPLLHPALRAFVVTPIAPHSLTNRPVVLDGSSAIDMIVKCRVPELALLIDGQESLPIQCGDRYTVRAAPSDFALIVPADRSYFETLRRKLEWGNGSQPL
;
A
#
# COMPACT_ATOMS: atom_id res chain seq x y z
N MET A 1 -5.98 -22.44 0.59
CA MET A 1 -4.91 -21.45 0.91
C MET A 1 -3.70 -22.25 1.36
N ASN A 2 -2.63 -22.29 0.57
CA ASN A 2 -1.41 -22.96 0.99
C ASN A 2 -0.69 -22.06 1.99
N ALA A 3 -0.69 -22.44 3.26
CA ALA A 3 0.14 -21.82 4.27
C ALA A 3 1.61 -22.03 3.88
N PHE A 4 2.27 -21.00 3.42
CA PHE A 4 3.69 -21.05 3.14
C PHE A 4 4.41 -20.88 4.47
N ARG A 5 4.92 -21.97 5.03
CA ARG A 5 5.76 -21.93 6.22
C ARG A 5 7.18 -21.64 5.76
N LEU A 6 7.73 -20.49 6.10
CA LEU A 6 9.15 -20.17 6.00
C LEU A 6 9.81 -20.52 7.34
N PRO A 7 10.43 -21.68 7.49
CA PRO A 7 11.24 -21.96 8.68
C PRO A 7 12.46 -21.01 8.65
N VAL A 8 12.74 -20.34 9.77
CA VAL A 8 13.93 -19.47 9.92
C VAL A 8 15.23 -20.21 9.59
N THR A 9 15.26 -21.53 9.79
CA THR A 9 16.38 -22.42 9.45
C THR A 9 16.72 -22.46 7.96
N HIS A 10 15.89 -21.92 7.08
CA HIS A 10 16.13 -21.84 5.64
C HIS A 10 16.42 -20.43 5.13
N LEU A 11 16.47 -19.43 6.02
CA LEU A 11 16.84 -18.08 5.62
C LEU A 11 18.36 -18.01 5.44
N SER A 12 18.79 -17.65 4.23
CA SER A 12 20.21 -17.41 3.91
C SER A 12 20.50 -15.93 3.79
N ARG A 13 19.55 -15.16 3.24
CA ARG A 13 19.73 -13.74 3.00
C ARG A 13 18.47 -12.94 3.36
N VAL A 14 18.64 -11.94 4.22
CA VAL A 14 17.56 -11.07 4.71
C VAL A 14 17.91 -9.59 4.49
N ILE A 15 16.93 -8.81 4.06
CA ILE A 15 17.04 -7.35 4.04
C ILE A 15 16.26 -6.80 5.24
N VAL A 16 16.90 -5.96 6.05
CA VAL A 16 16.24 -5.19 7.10
C VAL A 16 16.25 -3.73 6.68
N THR A 17 15.07 -3.13 6.52
CA THR A 17 14.94 -1.74 6.08
C THR A 17 14.05 -0.92 7.01
N SER A 18 14.32 0.38 7.09
CA SER A 18 13.55 1.37 7.82
C SER A 18 13.41 2.64 6.97
N THR A 19 13.23 3.80 7.59
CA THR A 19 13.13 5.09 6.92
C THR A 19 13.69 6.20 7.80
N HIS A 20 14.31 7.21 7.20
CA HIS A 20 14.79 8.40 7.90
C HIS A 20 13.66 9.22 8.57
N PHE A 21 12.42 9.08 8.10
CA PHE A 21 11.25 9.75 8.72
C PHE A 21 10.85 9.15 10.08
N LYS A 22 11.46 8.02 10.49
CA LYS A 22 11.13 7.34 11.73
C LYS A 22 12.39 6.83 12.43
N PRO A 23 13.25 7.74 12.93
CA PRO A 23 14.54 7.38 13.51
C PRO A 23 14.43 6.48 14.74
N GLU A 24 13.32 6.52 15.47
CA GLU A 24 13.04 5.60 16.58
C GLU A 24 12.94 4.12 16.17
N ALA A 25 12.78 3.83 14.89
CA ALA A 25 12.80 2.47 14.35
C ALA A 25 14.24 1.93 14.13
N HIS A 26 15.23 2.80 14.01
CA HIS A 26 16.62 2.41 13.71
C HIS A 26 17.23 1.47 14.76
N PRO A 27 17.09 1.73 16.07
CA PRO A 27 17.60 0.80 17.09
C PRO A 27 16.95 -0.59 17.02
N VAL A 28 15.68 -0.66 16.65
CA VAL A 28 14.96 -1.93 16.48
C VAL A 28 15.47 -2.68 15.25
N ALA A 29 15.61 -1.97 14.13
CA ALA A 29 16.14 -2.53 12.88
C ALA A 29 17.58 -3.06 13.08
N GLN A 30 18.43 -2.31 13.81
CA GLN A 30 19.78 -2.73 14.13
C GLN A 30 19.79 -4.00 14.98
N ARG A 31 18.99 -4.07 16.06
CA ARG A 31 18.89 -5.26 16.92
C ARG A 31 18.45 -6.50 16.16
N LEU A 32 17.45 -6.37 15.27
CA LEU A 32 16.98 -7.46 14.40
C LEU A 32 18.09 -7.93 13.47
N SER A 33 18.80 -6.98 12.84
CA SER A 33 19.94 -7.28 11.97
C SER A 33 21.05 -8.04 12.71
N ASP A 34 21.42 -7.59 13.92
CA ASP A 34 22.49 -8.22 14.69
C ASP A 34 22.10 -9.63 15.17
N ALA A 35 20.86 -9.82 15.59
CA ALA A 35 20.34 -11.14 15.96
C ALA A 35 20.37 -12.12 14.78
N LEU A 36 19.93 -11.70 13.59
CA LEU A 36 19.97 -12.54 12.38
C LEU A 36 21.42 -12.88 11.97
N LYS A 37 22.35 -11.94 12.04
CA LYS A 37 23.78 -12.18 11.80
C LYS A 37 24.37 -13.21 12.77
N THR A 38 23.96 -13.17 14.05
CA THR A 38 24.41 -14.15 15.05
C THR A 38 23.94 -15.58 14.70
N LEU A 39 22.83 -15.72 13.97
CA LEU A 39 22.32 -16.99 13.44
C LEU A 39 23.00 -17.40 12.12
N GLY A 40 24.01 -16.65 11.65
CA GLY A 40 24.75 -16.96 10.41
C GLY A 40 24.05 -16.49 9.13
N ILE A 41 23.02 -15.64 9.23
CA ILE A 41 22.24 -15.13 8.10
C ILE A 41 22.95 -13.91 7.51
N ASP A 42 23.08 -13.84 6.17
CA ASP A 42 23.55 -12.63 5.46
C ASP A 42 22.49 -11.54 5.55
N VAL A 43 22.81 -10.41 6.20
CA VAL A 43 21.86 -9.32 6.42
C VAL A 43 22.32 -8.04 5.77
N LYS A 44 21.52 -7.54 4.83
CA LYS A 44 21.64 -6.17 4.31
C LYS A 44 20.76 -5.22 5.12
N LEU A 45 21.38 -4.22 5.76
CA LEU A 45 20.71 -3.21 6.58
C LEU A 45 20.60 -1.88 5.83
N ASP A 46 19.36 -1.33 5.73
CA ASP A 46 19.04 -0.04 5.14
C ASP A 46 18.19 0.78 6.11
N LEU A 47 18.83 1.65 6.91
CA LEU A 47 18.13 2.47 7.91
C LEU A 47 17.44 3.70 7.31
N GLU A 48 17.94 4.20 6.19
CA GLU A 48 17.46 5.46 5.60
C GLU A 48 16.30 5.24 4.59
N GLY A 49 16.07 4.01 4.17
CA GLY A 49 15.09 3.72 3.12
C GLY A 49 15.51 4.26 1.75
N ALA A 50 16.81 4.49 1.56
CA ALA A 50 17.36 5.12 0.36
C ALA A 50 17.82 4.11 -0.69
N LEU A 51 18.05 2.85 -0.32
CA LEU A 51 18.54 1.84 -1.25
C LEU A 51 17.46 1.46 -2.27
N SER A 52 17.88 1.28 -3.52
CA SER A 52 17.07 0.53 -4.46
C SER A 52 17.03 -0.92 -3.99
N LEU A 53 15.88 -1.37 -3.49
CA LEU A 53 15.75 -2.71 -2.91
C LEU A 53 15.71 -3.81 -3.98
N MET A 54 15.27 -3.49 -5.19
CA MET A 54 15.01 -4.48 -6.24
C MET A 54 16.20 -5.40 -6.56
N PRO A 55 17.43 -4.92 -6.79
CA PRO A 55 18.54 -5.81 -7.16
C PRO A 55 18.87 -6.84 -6.07
N ASP A 56 18.69 -6.45 -4.82
CA ASP A 56 18.99 -7.30 -3.66
C ASP A 56 17.79 -8.19 -3.28
N ALA A 57 16.57 -7.67 -3.43
CA ALA A 57 15.35 -8.36 -3.05
C ALA A 57 15.08 -9.60 -3.93
N VAL A 58 15.51 -9.60 -5.19
CA VAL A 58 15.38 -10.77 -6.09
C VAL A 58 16.13 -12.00 -5.54
N SER A 59 17.18 -11.79 -4.74
CA SER A 59 17.97 -12.86 -4.14
C SER A 59 17.78 -13.00 -2.63
N ALA A 60 16.89 -12.22 -2.02
CA ALA A 60 16.59 -12.29 -0.60
C ALA A 60 15.44 -13.28 -0.32
N ASP A 61 15.55 -14.00 0.78
CA ASP A 61 14.50 -14.90 1.26
C ASP A 61 13.40 -14.16 2.02
N LEU A 62 13.75 -13.01 2.60
CA LEU A 62 12.86 -12.20 3.44
C LEU A 62 13.27 -10.73 3.44
N VAL A 63 12.28 -9.85 3.43
CA VAL A 63 12.45 -8.42 3.75
C VAL A 63 11.74 -8.11 5.07
N ILE A 64 12.44 -7.48 5.99
CA ILE A 64 11.87 -6.99 7.25
C ILE A 64 11.83 -5.46 7.20
N VAL A 65 10.62 -4.92 7.25
CA VAL A 65 10.38 -3.46 7.24
C VAL A 65 10.06 -3.01 8.65
N VAL A 66 10.95 -2.23 9.25
CA VAL A 66 10.80 -1.75 10.63
C VAL A 66 10.28 -0.32 10.62
N GLY A 67 9.05 -0.13 11.13
CA GLY A 67 8.42 1.19 11.13
C GLY A 67 6.92 1.13 11.38
N GLY A 68 6.14 1.87 10.60
CA GLY A 68 4.68 1.85 10.58
C GLY A 68 4.15 1.49 9.20
N ASP A 69 2.82 1.62 9.03
CA ASP A 69 2.19 1.35 7.72
C ASP A 69 2.82 2.21 6.62
N GLY A 70 3.11 3.49 6.87
CA GLY A 70 3.76 4.37 5.88
C GLY A 70 5.14 3.89 5.43
N THR A 71 5.95 3.34 6.35
CA THR A 71 7.25 2.76 6.00
C THR A 71 7.08 1.56 5.09
N LEU A 72 6.06 0.74 5.38
CA LEU A 72 5.77 -0.46 4.61
C LEU A 72 5.21 -0.12 3.23
N LEU A 73 4.38 0.92 3.08
CA LEU A 73 3.95 1.44 1.78
C LEU A 73 5.15 1.85 0.91
N GLY A 74 6.10 2.60 1.49
CA GLY A 74 7.33 2.98 0.78
C GLY A 74 8.18 1.78 0.35
N ALA A 75 8.30 0.76 1.21
CA ALA A 75 9.00 -0.48 0.88
C ALA A 75 8.29 -1.27 -0.22
N ALA A 76 6.96 -1.40 -0.16
CA ALA A 76 6.17 -2.11 -1.16
C ALA A 76 6.38 -1.54 -2.57
N ARG A 77 6.39 -0.21 -2.72
CA ARG A 77 6.66 0.44 -4.01
C ARG A 77 8.06 0.15 -4.55
N ARG A 78 9.06 -0.01 -3.67
CA ARG A 78 10.45 -0.34 -4.05
C ARG A 78 10.66 -1.82 -4.35
N LEU A 79 9.72 -2.69 -3.93
CA LEU A 79 9.79 -4.14 -4.06
C LEU A 79 8.91 -4.71 -5.19
N VAL A 80 8.27 -3.84 -5.97
CA VAL A 80 7.42 -4.30 -7.10
C VAL A 80 8.23 -5.17 -8.04
N GLY A 81 7.73 -6.39 -8.30
CA GLY A 81 8.38 -7.39 -9.15
C GLY A 81 9.33 -8.35 -8.43
N ALA A 82 9.80 -8.03 -7.21
CA ALA A 82 10.66 -8.94 -6.44
C ALA A 82 9.90 -10.15 -5.88
N GLN A 83 8.63 -9.99 -5.55
CA GLN A 83 7.77 -11.03 -4.94
C GLN A 83 8.36 -11.68 -3.67
N VAL A 84 9.28 -10.98 -3.00
CA VAL A 84 9.90 -11.46 -1.78
C VAL A 84 8.94 -11.32 -0.59
N PRO A 85 8.80 -12.36 0.26
CA PRO A 85 8.01 -12.26 1.49
C PRO A 85 8.49 -11.09 2.34
N THR A 86 7.55 -10.27 2.81
CA THR A 86 7.86 -9.04 3.55
C THR A 86 7.13 -9.00 4.87
N LEU A 87 7.89 -8.89 5.97
CA LEU A 87 7.40 -8.76 7.33
C LEU A 87 7.39 -7.29 7.77
N GLY A 88 6.21 -6.78 8.16
CA GLY A 88 6.08 -5.45 8.75
C GLY A 88 6.21 -5.48 10.27
N VAL A 89 7.32 -4.97 10.80
CA VAL A 89 7.57 -4.83 12.25
C VAL A 89 7.21 -3.43 12.69
N ASN A 90 6.22 -3.34 13.57
CA ASN A 90 5.71 -2.07 14.06
C ASN A 90 6.57 -1.50 15.20
N VAL A 91 6.85 -0.20 15.11
CA VAL A 91 7.41 0.60 16.20
C VAL A 91 6.39 1.69 16.56
N GLY A 92 5.72 1.53 17.69
CA GLY A 92 4.64 2.40 18.15
C GLY A 92 3.25 1.77 18.06
N LYS A 93 2.23 2.50 17.60
CA LYS A 93 0.85 1.98 17.50
C LYS A 93 0.72 1.00 16.34
N LEU A 94 0.22 -0.20 16.63
CA LEU A 94 0.01 -1.28 15.67
C LEU A 94 -0.80 -0.79 14.45
N GLY A 95 -0.33 -1.12 13.23
CA GLY A 95 -0.94 -0.74 11.96
C GLY A 95 -1.92 -1.78 11.40
N PHE A 96 -2.46 -1.48 10.21
CA PHE A 96 -3.17 -2.46 9.38
C PHE A 96 -2.20 -3.40 8.66
N LEU A 97 -1.03 -2.88 8.30
CA LEU A 97 0.00 -3.56 7.53
C LEU A 97 1.16 -4.00 8.42
N ALA A 98 1.80 -3.05 9.12
CA ALA A 98 2.84 -3.33 10.09
C ALA A 98 2.21 -3.87 11.37
N SER A 99 2.10 -5.18 11.46
CA SER A 99 1.21 -5.85 12.39
C SER A 99 1.90 -6.67 13.47
N VAL A 100 3.22 -6.79 13.42
CA VAL A 100 4.03 -7.57 14.35
C VAL A 100 4.84 -6.62 15.23
N SER A 101 4.88 -6.84 16.56
CA SER A 101 5.75 -6.05 17.43
C SER A 101 7.21 -6.47 17.27
N ALA A 102 8.15 -5.60 17.70
CA ALA A 102 9.58 -5.92 17.67
C ALA A 102 9.91 -7.18 18.48
N GLU A 103 9.27 -7.32 19.65
CA GLU A 103 9.45 -8.47 20.55
C GLU A 103 8.93 -9.75 19.89
N ALA A 104 7.75 -9.73 19.30
CA ALA A 104 7.18 -10.87 18.59
C ALA A 104 8.03 -11.23 17.37
N ALA A 105 8.47 -10.26 16.58
CA ALA A 105 9.37 -10.51 15.45
C ALA A 105 10.69 -11.17 15.90
N MET A 106 11.29 -10.66 16.99
CA MET A 106 12.51 -11.24 17.53
C MET A 106 12.28 -12.68 18.01
N ALA A 107 11.20 -12.95 18.76
CA ALA A 107 10.85 -14.29 19.22
C ALA A 107 10.63 -15.25 18.04
N TYR A 108 9.95 -14.80 16.98
CA TYR A 108 9.76 -15.59 15.77
C TYR A 108 11.06 -15.93 15.04
N LEU A 109 11.96 -14.95 14.91
CA LEU A 109 13.21 -15.09 14.17
C LEU A 109 14.26 -15.91 14.91
N THR A 110 14.16 -16.03 16.25
CA THR A 110 15.13 -16.76 17.09
C THR A 110 14.61 -18.09 17.64
N SER A 111 13.35 -18.46 17.38
CA SER A 111 12.78 -19.71 17.85
C SER A 111 13.18 -20.89 16.96
N ASP A 112 13.40 -22.08 17.56
CA ASP A 112 13.65 -23.34 16.83
C ASP A 112 12.40 -23.87 16.11
N GLY A 113 11.24 -23.25 16.34
CA GLY A 113 9.97 -23.58 15.71
C GLY A 113 9.73 -22.79 14.43
N SER A 114 9.15 -23.43 13.42
CA SER A 114 8.65 -22.71 12.24
C SER A 114 7.56 -21.73 12.69
N PRO A 115 7.72 -20.43 12.46
CA PRO A 115 6.67 -19.47 12.79
C PRO A 115 5.40 -19.81 12.02
N ASN A 116 4.26 -19.70 12.68
CA ASN A 116 2.96 -19.88 12.02
C ASN A 116 2.58 -18.59 11.31
N TRP A 117 3.21 -18.33 10.17
CA TRP A 117 2.97 -17.14 9.35
C TRP A 117 2.32 -17.51 8.01
N ASP A 118 1.38 -16.69 7.61
CA ASP A 118 0.79 -16.73 6.29
C ASP A 118 1.39 -15.66 5.39
N ILE A 119 1.68 -15.99 4.14
CA ILE A 119 1.97 -14.99 3.12
C ILE A 119 0.65 -14.63 2.44
N GLN A 120 0.22 -13.40 2.65
CA GLN A 120 -1.00 -12.88 2.04
C GLN A 120 -0.65 -11.97 0.87
N PRO A 121 -1.02 -12.35 -0.37
CA PRO A 121 -0.84 -11.48 -1.51
C PRO A 121 -1.73 -10.23 -1.35
N ARG A 122 -1.14 -9.07 -1.54
CA ARG A 122 -1.83 -7.77 -1.53
C ARG A 122 -1.76 -7.19 -2.92
N MET A 123 -2.92 -7.03 -3.54
CA MET A 123 -3.03 -6.37 -4.82
C MET A 123 -2.40 -4.99 -4.76
N MET A 124 -1.63 -4.63 -5.78
CA MET A 124 -1.07 -3.28 -5.95
C MET A 124 -1.66 -2.61 -7.20
N LEU A 125 -1.60 -1.29 -7.22
CA LEU A 125 -1.95 -0.47 -8.39
C LEU A 125 -0.71 -0.17 -9.20
N GLU A 126 -0.87 -0.18 -10.52
CA GLU A 126 0.05 0.44 -11.47
C GLU A 126 -0.61 1.70 -12.02
N LEU A 127 0.04 2.83 -11.86
CA LEU A 127 -0.32 4.11 -12.45
C LEU A 127 0.56 4.37 -13.67
N CYS A 128 -0.05 4.50 -14.85
CA CYS A 128 0.60 4.98 -16.06
C CYS A 128 0.13 6.41 -16.37
N LEU A 129 0.98 7.39 -16.16
CA LEU A 129 0.71 8.79 -16.51
C LEU A 129 1.28 9.08 -17.90
N LYS A 130 0.41 9.46 -18.83
CA LYS A 130 0.79 9.91 -20.18
C LYS A 130 0.60 11.41 -20.30
N ARG A 131 1.69 12.13 -20.42
CA ARG A 131 1.70 13.57 -20.60
C ARG A 131 1.19 13.94 -21.98
N ARG A 132 0.59 15.11 -22.10
CA ARG A 132 0.23 15.70 -23.40
C ARG A 132 1.43 15.87 -24.34
N THR A 133 2.63 16.03 -23.78
CA THR A 133 3.91 16.12 -24.52
C THR A 133 4.38 14.78 -25.10
N GLY A 134 3.70 13.67 -24.80
CA GLY A 134 4.06 12.31 -25.21
C GLY A 134 4.93 11.55 -24.21
N ALA A 135 5.51 12.21 -23.20
CA ALA A 135 6.25 11.52 -22.14
C ALA A 135 5.33 10.64 -21.30
N SER A 136 5.82 9.47 -20.91
CA SER A 136 5.10 8.51 -20.06
C SER A 136 5.89 8.23 -18.79
N LEU A 137 5.18 8.01 -17.69
CA LEU A 137 5.74 7.71 -16.38
C LEU A 137 4.91 6.61 -15.71
N THR A 138 5.56 5.61 -15.14
CA THR A 138 4.89 4.54 -14.39
C THR A 138 5.24 4.65 -12.90
N ARG A 139 4.25 4.44 -12.04
CA ARG A 139 4.36 4.36 -10.58
C ARG A 139 3.47 3.25 -10.05
N TYR A 140 3.72 2.87 -8.80
CA TYR A 140 2.98 1.82 -8.11
C TYR A 140 2.45 2.31 -6.78
N ALA A 141 1.32 1.77 -6.33
CA ALA A 141 0.74 2.06 -5.02
C ALA A 141 0.23 0.77 -4.38
N LEU A 142 0.34 0.68 -3.05
CA LEU A 142 -0.26 -0.41 -2.29
C LEU A 142 -1.66 -0.03 -1.78
N ASN A 143 -1.87 1.23 -1.39
CA ASN A 143 -3.16 1.72 -0.94
C ASN A 143 -3.96 2.36 -2.08
N ASP A 144 -3.52 3.50 -2.57
CA ASP A 144 -4.33 4.30 -3.48
C ASP A 144 -3.50 5.25 -4.38
N VAL A 145 -4.15 5.63 -5.47
CA VAL A 145 -3.79 6.75 -6.33
C VAL A 145 -4.89 7.79 -6.21
N THR A 146 -4.55 8.97 -5.74
CA THR A 146 -5.48 10.08 -5.53
C THR A 146 -5.18 11.22 -6.49
N LEU A 147 -6.13 11.62 -7.33
CA LEU A 147 -6.08 12.89 -8.01
C LEU A 147 -6.65 13.96 -7.08
N SER A 148 -5.86 14.98 -6.78
CA SER A 148 -6.24 16.08 -5.90
C SER A 148 -5.69 17.40 -6.41
N GLN A 149 -6.37 18.48 -6.07
CA GLN A 149 -5.90 19.83 -6.29
C GLN A 149 -5.25 20.41 -5.03
N GLY A 150 -4.37 21.40 -5.23
CA GLY A 150 -3.77 22.14 -4.13
C GLY A 150 -4.76 23.05 -3.40
N ILE A 151 -4.25 24.11 -2.79
CA ILE A 151 -5.00 25.02 -1.90
C ILE A 151 -6.14 25.78 -2.61
N LYS A 152 -6.02 26.02 -3.90
CA LYS A 152 -7.03 26.75 -4.68
C LYS A 152 -8.08 25.79 -5.22
N THR A 153 -9.18 25.67 -4.52
CA THR A 153 -10.31 24.81 -4.89
C THR A 153 -11.06 25.36 -6.12
N ARG A 154 -10.93 24.68 -7.23
CA ARG A 154 -11.78 24.82 -8.41
C ARG A 154 -12.31 23.45 -8.76
N LEU A 155 -13.55 23.39 -9.17
CA LEU A 155 -14.19 22.14 -9.54
C LEU A 155 -13.42 21.44 -10.66
N LEU A 156 -12.94 20.23 -10.41
CA LEU A 156 -12.31 19.40 -11.42
C LEU A 156 -13.38 18.80 -12.34
N ASN A 157 -13.06 18.74 -13.62
CA ASN A 157 -13.83 18.01 -14.61
C ASN A 157 -12.98 16.85 -15.10
N LEU A 158 -13.43 15.63 -14.82
CA LEU A 158 -12.70 14.39 -15.09
C LEU A 158 -13.61 13.41 -15.84
N ASP A 159 -13.21 12.98 -17.03
CA ASP A 159 -13.85 11.84 -17.66
C ASP A 159 -13.21 10.54 -17.17
N MET A 160 -14.03 9.60 -16.76
CA MET A 160 -13.62 8.24 -16.41
C MET A 160 -14.09 7.27 -17.48
N HIS A 161 -13.17 6.42 -17.94
CA HIS A 161 -13.47 5.29 -18.80
C HIS A 161 -13.02 4.02 -18.07
N ILE A 162 -13.75 2.95 -18.25
CA ILE A 162 -13.44 1.61 -17.75
C ILE A 162 -13.31 0.71 -18.97
N ASP A 163 -12.15 0.08 -19.13
CA ASP A 163 -11.82 -0.77 -20.27
C ASP A 163 -12.12 -0.06 -21.63
N HIS A 164 -11.71 1.23 -21.69
CA HIS A 164 -11.91 2.16 -22.82
C HIS A 164 -13.36 2.60 -23.08
N ILE A 165 -14.34 2.13 -22.28
CA ILE A 165 -15.73 2.54 -22.39
C ILE A 165 -15.97 3.74 -21.47
N PHE A 166 -16.55 4.82 -21.97
CA PHE A 166 -16.94 5.96 -21.16
C PHE A 166 -17.93 5.52 -20.07
N ALA A 167 -17.53 5.71 -18.81
CA ALA A 167 -18.33 5.32 -17.65
C ALA A 167 -19.09 6.52 -17.08
N THR A 168 -18.36 7.61 -16.77
CA THR A 168 -18.96 8.81 -16.18
C THR A 168 -18.05 10.01 -16.28
N GLN A 169 -18.61 11.18 -15.98
CA GLN A 169 -17.87 12.41 -15.78
C GLN A 169 -18.02 12.87 -14.33
N TYR A 170 -16.89 13.11 -13.66
CA TYR A 170 -16.88 13.66 -12.30
C TYR A 170 -16.69 15.18 -12.33
N TRP A 171 -17.54 15.85 -11.57
CA TRP A 171 -17.38 17.24 -11.14
C TRP A 171 -17.13 17.16 -9.62
N ALA A 172 -15.86 17.25 -9.19
CA ALA A 172 -15.45 16.94 -7.83
C ALA A 172 -14.13 17.66 -7.48
N ASP A 173 -13.72 17.65 -6.22
CA ASP A 173 -12.42 18.17 -5.79
C ASP A 173 -11.28 17.18 -6.11
N GLY A 174 -11.61 15.95 -6.42
CA GLY A 174 -10.68 14.90 -6.77
C GLY A 174 -11.34 13.53 -6.91
N VAL A 175 -10.52 12.51 -7.11
CA VAL A 175 -10.94 11.10 -7.15
C VAL A 175 -9.85 10.23 -6.53
N VAL A 176 -10.24 9.29 -5.70
CA VAL A 176 -9.38 8.24 -5.12
C VAL A 176 -9.66 6.92 -5.82
N ILE A 177 -8.62 6.25 -6.29
CA ILE A 177 -8.68 4.87 -6.79
C ILE A 177 -7.85 4.03 -5.83
N ALA A 178 -8.52 3.15 -5.07
CA ALA A 178 -7.91 2.38 -3.99
C ALA A 178 -7.95 0.88 -4.25
N THR A 179 -6.96 0.17 -3.71
CA THR A 179 -6.95 -1.29 -3.58
C THR A 179 -7.86 -1.73 -2.41
N PRO A 180 -8.12 -3.03 -2.23
CA PRO A 180 -8.74 -3.53 -1.01
C PRO A 180 -7.95 -3.19 0.26
N THR A 181 -6.61 -3.20 0.19
CA THR A 181 -5.75 -2.75 1.30
C THR A 181 -5.99 -1.28 1.61
N GLY A 182 -6.03 -0.42 0.58
CA GLY A 182 -6.28 1.02 0.72
C GLY A 182 -7.73 1.39 1.05
N SER A 183 -8.68 0.43 0.99
CA SER A 183 -10.07 0.67 1.38
C SER A 183 -10.22 1.07 2.85
N THR A 184 -9.22 0.81 3.69
CA THR A 184 -9.15 1.24 5.09
C THR A 184 -8.38 2.55 5.29
N ALA A 185 -7.88 3.16 4.19
CA ALA A 185 -7.13 4.42 4.19
C ALA A 185 -8.01 5.61 3.74
N TYR A 186 -7.56 6.42 2.81
CA TYR A 186 -8.26 7.66 2.44
C TYR A 186 -9.66 7.40 1.85
N ALA A 187 -9.83 6.32 1.08
CA ALA A 187 -11.15 5.95 0.54
C ALA A 187 -12.21 5.76 1.63
N LEU A 188 -11.84 5.22 2.83
CA LEU A 188 -12.75 5.07 3.96
C LEU A 188 -13.28 6.41 4.45
N SER A 189 -12.41 7.43 4.59
CA SER A 189 -12.77 8.77 5.03
C SER A 189 -13.75 9.48 4.09
N LEU A 190 -13.82 9.02 2.85
CA LEU A 190 -14.72 9.52 1.80
C LEU A 190 -16.01 8.68 1.67
N GLY A 191 -16.26 7.76 2.60
CA GLY A 191 -17.44 6.89 2.60
C GLY A 191 -17.34 5.69 1.66
N GLY A 192 -16.13 5.32 1.23
CA GLY A 192 -15.88 4.09 0.48
C GLY A 192 -16.13 2.84 1.34
N PRO A 193 -16.52 1.71 0.72
CA PRO A 193 -16.74 0.46 1.44
C PRO A 193 -15.44 -0.15 1.93
N LEU A 194 -15.50 -0.88 3.06
CA LEU A 194 -14.42 -1.74 3.50
C LEU A 194 -14.37 -2.99 2.60
N LEU A 195 -13.24 -3.24 1.99
CA LEU A 195 -13.00 -4.46 1.21
C LEU A 195 -12.09 -5.41 1.98
N HIS A 196 -12.42 -6.70 1.95
CA HIS A 196 -11.50 -7.71 2.47
C HIS A 196 -10.22 -7.73 1.63
N PRO A 197 -9.03 -7.70 2.25
CA PRO A 197 -7.76 -7.52 1.52
C PRO A 197 -7.41 -8.67 0.54
N ALA A 198 -8.07 -9.81 0.64
CA ALA A 198 -7.91 -10.92 -0.31
C ALA A 198 -8.75 -10.74 -1.60
N LEU A 199 -9.61 -9.74 -1.67
CA LEU A 199 -10.37 -9.45 -2.90
C LEU A 199 -9.44 -8.88 -3.98
N ARG A 200 -9.81 -9.09 -5.23
CA ARG A 200 -9.20 -8.41 -6.38
C ARG A 200 -10.23 -7.44 -6.94
N ALA A 201 -10.15 -6.20 -6.45
CA ALA A 201 -11.11 -5.15 -6.81
C ALA A 201 -10.47 -3.77 -6.69
N PHE A 202 -11.07 -2.78 -7.32
CA PHE A 202 -10.79 -1.37 -7.10
C PHE A 202 -11.97 -0.69 -6.41
N VAL A 203 -11.68 0.30 -5.58
CA VAL A 203 -12.69 1.26 -5.11
C VAL A 203 -12.38 2.61 -5.74
N VAL A 204 -13.31 3.14 -6.52
CA VAL A 204 -13.23 4.49 -7.05
C VAL A 204 -14.16 5.38 -6.25
N THR A 205 -13.59 6.36 -5.56
CA THR A 205 -14.33 7.26 -4.65
C THR A 205 -14.08 8.71 -5.04
N PRO A 206 -15.11 9.48 -5.45
CA PRO A 206 -14.95 10.90 -5.70
C PRO A 206 -14.79 11.68 -4.39
N ILE A 207 -13.99 12.75 -4.43
CA ILE A 207 -13.76 13.67 -3.30
C ILE A 207 -14.72 14.86 -3.48
N ALA A 208 -15.60 15.09 -2.51
CA ALA A 208 -16.58 16.19 -2.51
C ALA A 208 -17.28 16.39 -3.88
N PRO A 209 -17.94 15.36 -4.43
CA PRO A 209 -18.60 15.47 -5.74
C PRO A 209 -19.79 16.44 -5.67
N HIS A 210 -19.97 17.24 -6.71
CA HIS A 210 -21.10 18.18 -6.81
C HIS A 210 -22.46 17.48 -7.09
N SER A 211 -22.43 16.27 -7.63
CA SER A 211 -23.65 15.49 -7.85
C SER A 211 -23.99 14.66 -6.62
N LEU A 212 -25.19 14.81 -6.10
CA LEU A 212 -25.70 14.03 -4.97
C LEU A 212 -25.88 12.53 -5.30
N THR A 213 -25.87 12.15 -6.57
CA THR A 213 -26.01 10.76 -7.02
C THR A 213 -24.69 10.02 -7.12
N ASN A 214 -23.57 10.73 -7.09
CA ASN A 214 -22.26 10.09 -7.11
C ASN A 214 -22.04 9.27 -5.85
N ARG A 215 -21.66 8.01 -6.04
CA ARG A 215 -21.33 7.06 -4.98
C ARG A 215 -19.97 6.41 -5.28
N PRO A 216 -19.24 5.97 -4.26
CA PRO A 216 -18.12 5.08 -4.48
C PRO A 216 -18.56 3.85 -5.27
N VAL A 217 -17.76 3.44 -6.24
CA VAL A 217 -18.01 2.25 -7.05
C VAL A 217 -16.90 1.23 -6.87
N VAL A 218 -17.28 -0.03 -6.78
CA VAL A 218 -16.36 -1.16 -6.75
C VAL A 218 -16.29 -1.77 -8.14
N LEU A 219 -15.10 -1.95 -8.66
CA LEU A 219 -14.82 -2.49 -9.98
C LEU A 219 -13.97 -3.77 -9.86
N ASP A 220 -14.07 -4.61 -10.87
CA ASP A 220 -13.20 -5.79 -10.96
C ASP A 220 -11.72 -5.40 -11.04
N GLY A 221 -10.86 -6.15 -10.35
CA GLY A 221 -9.42 -5.89 -10.31
C GLY A 221 -8.68 -6.14 -11.62
N SER A 222 -9.33 -6.70 -12.64
CA SER A 222 -8.79 -6.85 -13.99
C SER A 222 -9.06 -5.64 -14.88
N SER A 223 -9.95 -4.71 -14.48
CA SER A 223 -10.29 -3.52 -15.26
C SER A 223 -9.14 -2.53 -15.36
N ALA A 224 -9.11 -1.79 -16.46
CA ALA A 224 -8.28 -0.60 -16.63
C ALA A 224 -9.15 0.65 -16.46
N ILE A 225 -8.74 1.54 -15.55
CA ILE A 225 -9.43 2.79 -15.25
C ILE A 225 -8.66 3.94 -15.89
N ASP A 226 -9.19 4.48 -16.98
CA ASP A 226 -8.60 5.62 -17.68
C ASP A 226 -9.26 6.92 -17.22
N MET A 227 -8.44 7.90 -16.84
CA MET A 227 -8.88 9.22 -16.39
C MET A 227 -8.31 10.31 -17.29
N ILE A 228 -9.17 11.23 -17.72
CA ILE A 228 -8.80 12.36 -18.57
C ILE A 228 -9.13 13.65 -17.84
N VAL A 229 -8.10 14.48 -17.61
CA VAL A 229 -8.26 15.80 -16.98
C VAL A 229 -8.70 16.81 -18.02
N LYS A 230 -9.91 17.34 -17.90
CA LYS A 230 -10.51 18.29 -18.87
C LYS A 230 -10.48 19.77 -18.45
N CYS A 231 -10.13 20.04 -17.21
CA CYS A 231 -10.14 21.41 -16.68
C CYS A 231 -8.73 21.99 -16.56
N ARG A 232 -8.63 23.32 -16.66
CA ARG A 232 -7.40 24.05 -16.33
C ARG A 232 -7.44 24.47 -14.86
N VAL A 233 -6.88 23.64 -14.01
CA VAL A 233 -6.71 23.91 -12.58
C VAL A 233 -5.22 24.01 -12.29
N PRO A 234 -4.75 25.09 -11.66
CA PRO A 234 -3.38 25.16 -11.18
C PRO A 234 -3.17 24.15 -10.04
N GLU A 235 -1.96 23.66 -9.89
CA GLU A 235 -1.54 22.81 -8.75
C GLU A 235 -2.29 21.47 -8.63
N LEU A 236 -2.59 20.83 -9.76
CA LEU A 236 -3.19 19.51 -9.79
C LEU A 236 -2.10 18.46 -9.68
N ALA A 237 -2.29 17.47 -8.81
CA ALA A 237 -1.33 16.39 -8.60
C ALA A 237 -2.00 15.02 -8.42
N LEU A 238 -1.28 13.99 -8.86
CA LEU A 238 -1.54 12.61 -8.47
C LEU A 238 -0.70 12.30 -7.24
N LEU A 239 -1.36 11.89 -6.16
CA LEU A 239 -0.73 11.43 -4.93
C LEU A 239 -0.73 9.90 -4.93
N ILE A 240 0.40 9.30 -4.59
CA ILE A 240 0.61 7.86 -4.56
C ILE A 240 0.82 7.45 -3.11
N ASP A 241 -0.10 6.65 -2.57
CA ASP A 241 -0.11 6.27 -1.14
C ASP A 241 0.01 7.48 -0.19
N GLY A 242 -0.39 8.68 -0.61
CA GLY A 242 -0.21 9.92 0.13
C GLY A 242 1.25 10.35 0.35
N GLN A 243 2.23 9.72 -0.28
CA GLN A 243 3.66 9.93 -0.02
C GLN A 243 4.46 10.50 -1.19
N GLU A 244 4.07 10.20 -2.42
CA GLU A 244 4.70 10.72 -3.62
C GLU A 244 3.69 11.62 -4.35
N SER A 245 4.12 12.78 -4.81
CA SER A 245 3.30 13.73 -5.55
C SER A 245 3.84 13.91 -6.96
N LEU A 246 2.98 13.68 -7.95
CA LEU A 246 3.27 13.89 -9.37
C LEU A 246 2.39 15.01 -9.89
N PRO A 247 2.93 16.16 -10.29
CA PRO A 247 2.14 17.22 -10.91
C PRO A 247 1.50 16.71 -12.20
N ILE A 248 0.24 17.07 -12.45
CA ILE A 248 -0.53 16.72 -13.64
C ILE A 248 -1.17 17.98 -14.23
N GLN A 249 -1.42 18.00 -15.53
CA GLN A 249 -1.96 19.15 -16.24
C GLN A 249 -3.20 18.79 -17.04
N CYS A 250 -3.97 19.80 -17.41
CA CYS A 250 -5.10 19.66 -18.32
C CYS A 250 -4.67 19.00 -19.64
N GLY A 251 -5.41 17.97 -20.05
CA GLY A 251 -5.13 17.18 -21.24
C GLY A 251 -4.16 16.01 -21.03
N ASP A 252 -3.54 15.91 -19.84
CA ASP A 252 -2.85 14.69 -19.45
C ASP A 252 -3.88 13.57 -19.21
N ARG A 253 -3.45 12.33 -19.41
CA ARG A 253 -4.24 11.12 -19.15
C ARG A 253 -3.48 10.23 -18.20
N TYR A 254 -4.19 9.57 -17.33
CA TYR A 254 -3.60 8.50 -16.54
C TYR A 254 -4.49 7.28 -16.51
N THR A 255 -3.85 6.12 -16.51
CA THR A 255 -4.50 4.83 -16.41
C THR A 255 -4.08 4.19 -15.10
N VAL A 256 -5.03 3.66 -14.35
CA VAL A 256 -4.79 2.84 -13.16
C VAL A 256 -5.28 1.44 -13.43
N ARG A 257 -4.42 0.46 -13.20
CA ARG A 257 -4.73 -0.97 -13.33
C ARG A 257 -4.03 -1.77 -12.24
N ALA A 258 -4.33 -3.07 -12.14
CA ALA A 258 -3.54 -3.94 -11.25
C ALA A 258 -2.09 -3.96 -11.69
N ALA A 259 -1.19 -3.89 -10.73
CA ALA A 259 0.23 -4.07 -10.97
C ALA A 259 0.52 -5.52 -11.45
N PRO A 260 1.63 -5.76 -12.17
CA PRO A 260 1.97 -7.08 -12.69
C PRO A 260 2.25 -8.12 -11.59
N SER A 261 2.51 -7.67 -10.36
CA SER A 261 2.75 -8.54 -9.21
C SER A 261 2.07 -7.99 -7.95
N ASP A 262 1.60 -8.91 -7.11
CA ASP A 262 1.10 -8.57 -5.78
C ASP A 262 2.26 -8.39 -4.79
N PHE A 263 2.03 -7.63 -3.73
CA PHE A 263 2.97 -7.51 -2.63
C PHE A 263 2.76 -8.66 -1.64
N ALA A 264 3.82 -9.43 -1.36
CA ALA A 264 3.79 -10.62 -0.51
C ALA A 264 3.93 -10.23 0.97
N LEU A 265 2.82 -9.91 1.64
CA LEU A 265 2.81 -9.50 3.04
C LEU A 265 2.75 -10.71 3.97
N ILE A 266 3.71 -10.81 4.90
CA ILE A 266 3.68 -11.79 5.99
C ILE A 266 2.79 -11.28 7.12
N VAL A 267 1.87 -12.15 7.56
CA VAL A 267 1.00 -11.89 8.71
C VAL A 267 1.01 -13.12 9.63
N PRO A 268 0.88 -12.95 10.96
CA PRO A 268 0.66 -14.08 11.87
C PRO A 268 -0.63 -14.81 11.51
N ALA A 269 -0.59 -16.14 11.41
CA ALA A 269 -1.73 -16.95 10.96
C ALA A 269 -2.90 -16.98 11.94
N ASP A 270 -2.64 -16.69 13.21
CA ASP A 270 -3.63 -16.56 14.28
C ASP A 270 -4.33 -15.18 14.27
N ARG A 271 -3.87 -14.25 13.41
CA ARG A 271 -4.39 -12.88 13.37
C ARG A 271 -5.52 -12.74 12.37
N SER A 272 -6.70 -12.35 12.89
CA SER A 272 -7.86 -12.06 12.07
C SER A 272 -7.85 -10.62 11.55
N TYR A 273 -8.15 -10.45 10.24
CA TYR A 273 -8.42 -9.14 9.65
C TYR A 273 -9.55 -8.39 10.40
N PHE A 274 -10.61 -9.13 10.79
CA PHE A 274 -11.73 -8.54 11.52
C PHE A 274 -11.36 -8.06 12.93
N GLU A 275 -10.41 -8.72 13.59
CA GLU A 275 -9.85 -8.22 14.84
C GLU A 275 -9.13 -6.88 14.65
N THR A 276 -8.36 -6.77 13.54
CA THR A 276 -7.71 -5.51 13.20
C THR A 276 -8.71 -4.39 12.95
N LEU A 277 -9.83 -4.67 12.24
CA LEU A 277 -10.91 -3.70 12.03
C LEU A 277 -11.52 -3.24 13.36
N ARG A 278 -11.89 -4.16 14.25
CA ARG A 278 -12.45 -3.81 15.56
C ARG A 278 -11.51 -2.93 16.38
N ARG A 279 -10.22 -3.27 16.41
CA ARG A 279 -9.22 -2.53 17.21
C ARG A 279 -8.89 -1.15 16.63
N LYS A 280 -8.91 -1.00 15.31
CA LYS A 280 -8.47 0.21 14.62
C LYS A 280 -9.58 1.19 14.32
N LEU A 281 -10.75 0.68 14.00
CA LEU A 281 -11.91 1.47 13.57
C LEU A 281 -13.04 1.44 14.61
N GLU A 282 -12.85 0.76 15.75
CA GLU A 282 -13.93 0.50 16.71
C GLU A 282 -15.15 -0.15 16.03
N TRP A 283 -14.89 -0.93 14.96
CA TRP A 283 -15.90 -1.49 14.10
C TRP A 283 -16.79 -2.46 14.85
N GLY A 284 -18.09 -2.16 14.89
CA GLY A 284 -19.07 -2.95 15.65
C GLY A 284 -19.21 -2.57 17.11
N ASN A 285 -18.44 -1.62 17.65
CA ASN A 285 -18.65 -1.04 18.97
C ASN A 285 -19.75 0.04 18.92
N GLY A 286 -20.94 -0.33 18.47
CA GLY A 286 -22.12 0.46 18.71
C GLY A 286 -22.36 0.49 20.23
N SER A 287 -22.70 1.68 20.80
CA SER A 287 -23.17 1.79 22.17
C SER A 287 -24.10 0.63 22.48
N GLN A 288 -23.75 -0.19 23.50
CA GLN A 288 -24.72 -1.16 24.04
C GLN A 288 -26.00 -0.37 24.35
N PRO A 289 -27.18 -0.81 23.91
CA PRO A 289 -28.41 -0.20 24.38
C PRO A 289 -28.43 -0.26 25.91
N LEU A 290 -28.65 0.91 26.54
CA LEU A 290 -28.87 1.07 27.95
C LEU A 290 -30.04 0.18 28.44
#